data_1c8adc1193d7a38c9fe20e5d1b87db82
#
_entry.id   1c8adc1193d7a38c9fe20e5d1b87db82
#
_cell.length_a   1.000
_cell.length_b   1.000
_cell.length_c   1.000
_cell.angle_alpha   90.00
_cell.angle_beta   90.00
_cell.angle_gamma   90.00
#
_symmetry.space_group_name_H-M   'P 1'
#
loop_
_entity.id
_entity.type
_entity.pdbx_description
1 polymer ?
#
loop_
_entity_poly.entity_id
_entity_poly.type
_entity_poly.pdbx_seq_one_letter_code
_entity_poly.pdbx_strand_id
1 'polypeptide(L)'
;MIMNWANKKEIRRAFTEIVEPADEANALAMETRLLMYRFLSEVEKISEERGISRKELAQMIGTSPSFITQLFQGTKTVNLTTLAKFQKALNFTFRIEAIESKAINNVKNIPKKDTDKYRLAAG
;
A
#
# COMPACT_ATOMS: atom_id res chain seq x y z
N MET A 1 9.92 15.65 -5.17
CA MET A 1 10.04 14.57 -4.74
C MET A 1 9.74 14.39 -3.39
N ILE A 2 10.25 15.03 -2.57
CA ILE A 2 9.98 14.85 -1.29
C ILE A 2 8.62 15.02 -0.89
N MET A 3 7.83 15.70 -1.63
CA MET A 3 6.48 15.85 -1.35
C MET A 3 5.79 14.55 -1.21
N ASN A 4 6.37 13.51 -1.66
CA ASN A 4 5.74 12.23 -1.50
C ASN A 4 5.50 11.87 -0.04
N TRP A 5 6.36 12.29 0.82
CA TRP A 5 6.20 11.93 2.21
C TRP A 5 5.19 12.81 2.90
N ALA A 6 5.00 14.02 2.40
CA ALA A 6 3.92 14.83 2.88
C ALA A 6 2.61 14.19 2.48
N ASN A 7 2.56 13.64 1.27
CA ASN A 7 1.36 12.96 0.83
C ASN A 7 1.04 11.76 1.67
N LYS A 8 2.06 11.10 2.18
CA LYS A 8 1.84 9.95 3.04
C LYS A 8 1.07 10.34 4.29
N LYS A 9 1.40 11.46 4.87
CA LYS A 9 0.67 11.95 6.02
C LYS A 9 -0.74 12.34 5.64
N GLU A 10 -0.90 12.93 4.48
CA GLU A 10 -2.21 13.33 4.03
C GLU A 10 -3.10 12.13 3.78
N ILE A 11 -2.54 11.07 3.25
CA ILE A 11 -3.30 9.86 3.02
C ILE A 11 -3.76 9.30 4.35
N ARG A 12 -2.89 9.28 5.33
CA ARG A 12 -3.25 8.78 6.64
C ARG A 12 -4.36 9.62 7.26
N ARG A 13 -4.28 10.93 7.08
CA ARG A 13 -5.31 11.81 7.61
C ARG A 13 -6.63 11.57 6.93
N ALA A 14 -6.60 11.39 5.61
CA ALA A 14 -7.80 11.12 4.86
C ALA A 14 -8.47 9.83 5.35
N PHE A 15 -7.67 8.81 5.62
CA PHE A 15 -8.23 7.59 6.16
C PHE A 15 -8.87 7.83 7.52
N THR A 16 -8.24 8.64 8.33
CA THR A 16 -8.78 8.93 9.65
C THR A 16 -10.12 9.64 9.55
N GLU A 17 -10.25 10.50 8.58
CA GLU A 17 -11.50 11.22 8.42
C GLU A 17 -12.63 10.34 7.93
N ILE A 18 -12.29 9.23 7.30
CA ILE A 18 -13.30 8.32 6.81
C ILE A 18 -13.53 7.19 7.78
N VAL A 19 -12.96 7.28 8.92
CA VAL A 19 -12.92 6.18 9.85
C VAL A 19 -14.26 5.73 10.37
N GLU A 20 -15.29 6.50 10.28
CA GLU A 20 -16.58 6.07 10.76
C GLU A 20 -17.53 5.89 9.62
N PRO A 21 -17.41 4.77 8.92
CA PRO A 21 -18.27 4.53 7.80
C PRO A 21 -19.71 4.37 8.23
N ALA A 22 -20.58 4.99 7.49
CA ALA A 22 -21.98 4.90 7.81
C ALA A 22 -22.55 3.56 7.36
N ASP A 23 -21.92 2.89 6.41
CA ASP A 23 -22.45 1.65 5.90
C ASP A 23 -21.32 0.78 5.40
N GLU A 24 -21.67 -0.39 4.90
CA GLU A 24 -20.69 -1.35 4.44
C GLU A 24 -19.91 -0.88 3.22
N ALA A 25 -20.55 -0.10 2.39
CA ALA A 25 -19.86 0.39 1.20
C ALA A 25 -18.70 1.29 1.60
N ASN A 26 -18.92 2.15 2.59
CA ASN A 26 -17.85 3.02 3.07
C ASN A 26 -16.76 2.22 3.76
N ALA A 27 -17.15 1.19 4.49
CA ALA A 27 -16.19 0.33 5.15
C ALA A 27 -15.32 -0.38 4.14
N LEU A 28 -15.93 -0.88 3.07
CA LEU A 28 -15.18 -1.57 2.03
C LEU A 28 -14.26 -0.62 1.31
N ALA A 29 -14.73 0.59 1.04
CA ALA A 29 -13.90 1.58 0.37
C ALA A 29 -12.66 1.90 1.21
N MET A 30 -12.83 1.97 2.53
CA MET A 30 -11.71 2.24 3.39
C MET A 30 -10.73 1.07 3.42
N GLU A 31 -11.26 -0.14 3.46
CA GLU A 31 -10.41 -1.32 3.42
C GLU A 31 -9.59 -1.36 2.14
N THR A 32 -10.24 -1.01 1.03
CA THR A 32 -9.58 -0.98 -0.25
C THR A 32 -8.42 0.01 -0.25
N ARG A 33 -8.65 1.19 0.32
CA ARG A 33 -7.60 2.19 0.37
C ARG A 33 -6.46 1.79 1.28
N LEU A 34 -6.77 1.09 2.36
CA LEU A 34 -5.72 0.59 3.23
C LEU A 34 -4.85 -0.42 2.52
N LEU A 35 -5.46 -1.31 1.75
CA LEU A 35 -4.70 -2.28 0.97
C LEU A 35 -3.82 -1.57 -0.04
N MET A 36 -4.41 -0.60 -0.76
CA MET A 36 -3.64 0.16 -1.72
C MET A 36 -2.46 0.86 -1.06
N TYR A 37 -2.72 1.43 0.11
CA TYR A 37 -1.66 2.13 0.82
C TYR A 37 -0.50 1.21 1.15
N ARG A 38 -0.81 -0.01 1.56
CA ARG A 38 0.25 -0.96 1.89
C ARG A 38 1.13 -1.29 0.69
N PHE A 39 0.50 -1.47 -0.47
CA PHE A 39 1.27 -1.73 -1.68
C PHE A 39 2.03 -0.50 -2.14
N LEU A 40 1.32 0.61 -2.24
CA LEU A 40 1.91 1.80 -2.84
C LEU A 40 2.95 2.46 -1.96
N SER A 41 2.86 2.27 -0.65
CA SER A 41 3.89 2.82 0.23
C SER A 41 5.22 2.11 0.01
N GLU A 42 5.18 0.82 -0.35
CA GLU A 42 6.41 0.11 -0.66
C GLU A 42 7.01 0.62 -1.97
N VAL A 43 6.17 0.86 -2.96
CA VAL A 43 6.64 1.41 -4.22
C VAL A 43 7.26 2.78 -4.00
N GLU A 44 6.60 3.60 -3.18
CA GLU A 44 7.09 4.94 -2.90
C GLU A 44 8.43 4.90 -2.17
N LYS A 45 8.53 4.00 -1.21
CA LYS A 45 9.76 3.85 -0.44
C LYS A 45 10.92 3.45 -1.34
N ILE A 46 10.70 2.47 -2.20
CA ILE A 46 11.74 2.01 -3.10
C ILE A 46 12.13 3.11 -4.08
N SER A 47 11.14 3.79 -4.63
CA SER A 47 11.40 4.86 -5.57
C SER A 47 12.21 5.98 -4.93
N GLU A 48 11.85 6.32 -3.70
CA GLU A 48 12.55 7.40 -3.04
C GLU A 48 13.97 7.00 -2.70
N GLU A 49 14.18 5.78 -2.26
CA GLU A 49 15.52 5.31 -1.96
C GLU A 49 16.42 5.33 -3.17
N ARG A 50 15.85 5.16 -4.33
CA ARG A 50 16.63 5.12 -5.58
C ARG A 50 16.61 6.45 -6.32
N GLY A 51 15.96 7.47 -5.75
CA GLY A 51 15.91 8.76 -6.39
C GLY A 51 15.09 8.78 -7.66
N ILE A 52 14.07 7.93 -7.76
CA ILE A 52 13.22 7.88 -8.93
C ILE A 52 12.04 8.80 -8.73
N SER A 53 11.85 9.76 -9.64
CA SER A 53 10.75 10.69 -9.54
C SER A 53 9.46 10.04 -10.05
N ARG A 54 8.34 10.69 -9.78
CA ARG A 54 7.06 10.20 -10.28
C ARG A 54 7.02 10.19 -11.78
N LYS A 55 7.65 11.17 -12.41
CA LYS A 55 7.71 11.22 -13.85
C LYS A 55 8.47 10.03 -14.39
N GLU A 56 9.59 9.73 -13.78
CA GLU A 56 10.39 8.58 -14.20
C GLU A 56 9.65 7.29 -13.95
N LEU A 57 9.01 7.18 -12.80
CA LEU A 57 8.26 5.98 -12.49
C LEU A 57 7.15 5.76 -13.51
N ALA A 58 6.46 6.84 -13.87
CA ALA A 58 5.40 6.76 -14.87
C ALA A 58 5.94 6.26 -16.19
N GLN A 59 7.09 6.75 -16.61
CA GLN A 59 7.69 6.31 -17.83
C GLN A 59 8.06 4.84 -17.77
N MET A 60 8.55 4.41 -16.63
CA MET A 60 8.99 3.03 -16.48
C MET A 60 7.85 2.03 -16.62
N ILE A 61 6.66 2.41 -16.19
CA ILE A 61 5.52 1.49 -16.30
C ILE A 61 4.57 1.87 -17.42
N GLY A 62 4.93 2.87 -18.23
CA GLY A 62 4.15 3.19 -19.42
C GLY A 62 2.86 3.93 -19.13
N THR A 63 2.89 4.88 -18.20
CA THR A 63 1.71 5.65 -17.88
C THR A 63 2.10 7.12 -17.71
N SER A 64 1.15 7.95 -17.27
CA SER A 64 1.40 9.37 -17.09
C SER A 64 1.72 9.68 -15.64
N PRO A 65 2.46 10.76 -15.38
CA PRO A 65 2.70 11.16 -13.98
C PRO A 65 1.39 11.48 -13.25
N SER A 66 0.40 11.95 -13.97
CA SER A 66 -0.88 12.24 -13.39
C SER A 66 -1.53 10.97 -12.86
N PHE A 67 -1.42 9.88 -13.59
CA PHE A 67 -1.97 8.60 -13.14
C PHE A 67 -1.26 8.13 -11.87
N ILE A 68 0.05 8.27 -11.82
CA ILE A 68 0.81 7.89 -10.64
C ILE A 68 0.34 8.71 -9.43
N THR A 69 0.16 10.01 -9.64
CA THR A 69 -0.31 10.87 -8.56
C THR A 69 -1.68 10.45 -8.08
N GLN A 70 -2.58 10.12 -8.99
CA GLN A 70 -3.92 9.70 -8.62
C GLN A 70 -3.91 8.38 -7.85
N LEU A 71 -3.02 7.48 -8.23
CA LEU A 71 -2.88 6.24 -7.48
C LEU A 71 -2.42 6.52 -6.06
N PHE A 72 -1.39 7.34 -5.91
CA PHE A 72 -0.85 7.62 -4.59
C PHE A 72 -1.80 8.43 -3.72
N GLN A 73 -2.68 9.19 -4.35
CA GLN A 73 -3.68 9.94 -3.61
C GLN A 73 -4.92 9.12 -3.29
N GLY A 74 -5.02 7.94 -3.87
CA GLY A 74 -6.16 7.08 -3.59
C GLY A 74 -7.39 7.41 -4.40
N THR A 75 -7.29 8.30 -5.39
CA THR A 75 -8.44 8.62 -6.21
C THR A 75 -8.68 7.58 -7.29
N LYS A 76 -7.66 6.79 -7.60
CA LYS A 76 -7.83 5.69 -8.53
C LYS A 76 -7.40 4.41 -7.85
N THR A 77 -8.10 3.32 -8.15
CA THR A 77 -7.80 2.04 -7.57
C THR A 77 -6.70 1.36 -8.38
N VAL A 78 -5.68 0.89 -7.69
CA VAL A 78 -4.61 0.18 -8.35
C VAL A 78 -5.07 -1.25 -8.61
N ASN A 79 -4.71 -1.79 -9.77
CA ASN A 79 -5.04 -3.18 -10.06
C ASN A 79 -3.77 -4.01 -10.05
N LEU A 80 -3.95 -5.32 -10.13
CA LEU A 80 -2.82 -6.23 -10.02
C LEU A 80 -1.84 -6.07 -11.17
N THR A 81 -2.34 -5.74 -12.35
CA THR A 81 -1.46 -5.55 -13.49
C THR A 81 -0.50 -4.39 -13.23
N THR A 82 -1.01 -3.31 -12.66
CA THR A 82 -0.17 -2.17 -12.35
C THR A 82 0.86 -2.53 -11.27
N LEU A 83 0.45 -3.31 -10.28
CA LEU A 83 1.39 -3.76 -9.26
C LEU A 83 2.49 -4.62 -9.88
N ALA A 84 2.12 -5.48 -10.82
CA ALA A 84 3.09 -6.30 -11.51
C ALA A 84 4.07 -5.44 -12.31
N LYS A 85 3.56 -4.37 -12.91
CA LYS A 85 4.43 -3.46 -13.65
C LYS A 85 5.44 -2.78 -12.74
N PHE A 86 5.00 -2.40 -11.53
CA PHE A 86 5.93 -1.83 -10.57
C PHE A 86 7.00 -2.83 -10.18
N GLN A 87 6.60 -4.07 -9.93
CA GLN A 87 7.57 -5.09 -9.58
C GLN A 87 8.62 -5.25 -10.65
N LYS A 88 8.17 -5.31 -11.89
CA LYS A 88 9.08 -5.51 -12.99
C LYS A 88 9.97 -4.29 -13.22
N ALA A 89 9.38 -3.11 -13.17
CA ALA A 89 10.14 -1.89 -13.42
C ALA A 89 11.19 -1.62 -12.35
N LEU A 90 10.83 -1.88 -11.10
CA LEU A 90 11.72 -1.58 -9.99
C LEU A 90 12.50 -2.79 -9.51
N ASN A 91 12.29 -3.92 -10.17
CA ASN A 91 13.03 -5.14 -9.85
C ASN A 91 12.91 -5.54 -8.39
N PHE A 92 11.69 -5.67 -7.93
CA PHE A 92 11.42 -6.16 -6.59
C PHE A 92 10.18 -7.03 -6.64
N THR A 93 9.84 -7.65 -5.53
CA THR A 93 8.67 -8.53 -5.46
C THR A 93 7.89 -8.23 -4.20
N PHE A 94 6.57 -8.07 -4.35
CA PHE A 94 5.71 -7.94 -3.18
C PHE A 94 5.59 -9.30 -2.51
N ARG A 95 5.62 -9.28 -1.21
CA ARG A 95 5.40 -10.49 -0.43
C ARG A 95 4.12 -10.29 0.34
N ILE A 96 3.20 -11.24 0.21
CA ILE A 96 1.88 -11.11 0.79
C ILE A 96 1.64 -12.23 1.78
N GLU A 97 1.19 -11.85 2.97
CA GLU A 97 0.84 -12.81 4.00
C GLU A 97 -0.56 -12.54 4.47
N ALA A 98 -1.30 -13.59 4.71
CA ALA A 98 -2.63 -13.48 5.27
C ALA A 98 -2.57 -13.74 6.76
N ILE A 99 -3.09 -12.81 7.53
CA ILE A 99 -3.08 -12.90 8.97
C ILE A 99 -4.52 -12.84 9.46
N GLU A 100 -4.87 -13.70 10.41
CA GLU A 100 -6.24 -13.71 10.91
C GLU A 100 -6.58 -12.41 11.61
N SER A 101 -7.77 -11.91 11.32
CA SER A 101 -8.23 -10.67 11.94
C SER A 101 -8.35 -10.81 13.44
N LYS A 102 -8.71 -11.97 13.93
CA LYS A 102 -8.81 -12.18 15.36
C LYS A 102 -7.50 -11.92 16.05
N ALA A 103 -6.41 -12.38 15.46
CA ALA A 103 -5.09 -12.16 16.01
C ALA A 103 -4.80 -10.68 16.10
N ILE A 104 -5.21 -9.94 15.10
CA ILE A 104 -4.99 -8.51 15.09
C ILE A 104 -5.82 -7.83 16.15
N ASN A 105 -7.06 -8.26 16.31
CA ASN A 105 -7.94 -7.67 17.30
C ASN A 105 -7.46 -7.91 18.72
N ASN A 106 -6.71 -8.98 18.91
CA ASN A 106 -6.20 -9.31 20.22
C ASN A 106 -4.70 -9.07 20.29
N VAL A 107 -4.32 -7.89 19.92
CA VAL A 107 -2.91 -7.53 19.85
C VAL A 107 -2.18 -7.84 21.15
N LYS A 108 -2.80 -7.60 22.26
CA LYS A 108 -2.14 -7.84 23.53
C LYS A 108 -1.79 -9.30 23.74
N ASN A 109 -2.57 -10.16 23.13
CA ASN A 109 -2.42 -11.58 23.36
C ASN A 109 -1.77 -12.35 22.23
N ILE A 110 -1.25 -11.68 21.26
CA ILE A 110 -0.61 -12.36 20.16
C ILE A 110 0.75 -12.84 20.62
N PRO A 111 0.94 -14.15 20.75
CA PRO A 111 2.22 -14.65 21.19
C PRO A 111 3.22 -14.58 20.05
N LYS A 112 4.47 -14.43 20.41
CA LYS A 112 5.51 -14.36 19.42
C LYS A 112 5.64 -15.64 18.62
N LYS A 113 5.32 -16.75 19.24
CA LYS A 113 5.46 -17.99 18.51
C LYS A 113 4.45 -18.09 17.40
N ASP A 114 3.34 -17.36 17.46
CA ASP A 114 2.42 -17.36 16.34
C ASP A 114 3.08 -16.69 15.15
N THR A 115 3.82 -15.64 15.40
CA THR A 115 4.54 -14.97 14.34
C THR A 115 5.60 -15.89 13.75
N ASP A 116 6.27 -16.63 14.59
CA ASP A 116 7.27 -17.57 14.13
C ASP A 116 6.64 -18.68 13.31
N LYS A 117 5.45 -19.10 13.72
CA LYS A 117 4.73 -20.13 13.01
C LYS A 117 4.40 -19.67 11.60
N TYR A 118 3.93 -18.46 11.45
CA TYR A 118 3.64 -17.93 10.13
C TYR A 118 4.90 -17.79 9.31
N ARG A 119 5.97 -17.40 9.94
CA ARG A 119 7.22 -17.25 9.24
C ARG A 119 7.71 -18.59 8.71
N LEU A 120 7.58 -19.61 9.51
CA LEU A 120 7.97 -20.95 9.07
C LEU A 120 7.10 -21.43 7.94
N ALA A 121 5.81 -21.15 8.02
CA ALA A 121 4.91 -21.56 6.96
C ALA A 121 5.24 -20.84 5.66
N ALA A 122 5.69 -19.61 5.77
CA ALA A 122 6.04 -18.86 4.58
C ALA A 122 7.37 -19.30 4.03
N GLY A 123 8.21 -19.78 4.90
CA GLY A 123 9.49 -20.27 4.47
C GLY A 123 9.37 -21.65 3.96
#